data_be553d5c69b16b9c402cc1950e41c856
#
_entry.id   be553d5c69b16b9c402cc1950e41c856
#
_cell.length_a   1.000
_cell.length_b   1.000
_cell.length_c   1.000
_cell.angle_alpha   90.00
_cell.angle_beta   90.00
_cell.angle_gamma   90.00
#
_symmetry.space_group_name_H-M   'P 1'
#
loop_
_entity.id
_entity.type
_entity.pdbx_description
1 polymer ?
#
loop_
_entity_poly.entity_id
_entity_poly.type
_entity_poly.pdbx_seq_one_letter_code
_entity_poly.pdbx_strand_id
1 'polypeptide(L)'
;LTGLLRDISVLNRLDEASEMFDLSDINIPKLIVEIQKECSKEMEEKQITSEVILPGDPTIHGNYSLLYSIFRNLYDNAIAYAGEGSQITVNCYKEDPKFYYFSFADNGVGISEEHINRIFERFYRVDKGRSRKVGGTGLGLSIVKNGVNFHKGQISAKSSPGKGVTFFFTLKKK
;
A
#
# COMPACT_ATOMS: atom_id res chain seq x y z
N LEU A 1 -8.22 -2.64 18.05
CA LEU A 1 -8.27 -4.11 18.19
C LEU A 1 -8.83 -4.80 16.95
N THR A 2 -9.95 -4.30 16.39
CA THR A 2 -10.53 -4.91 15.18
C THR A 2 -9.57 -4.86 13.98
N GLY A 3 -8.81 -3.76 13.82
CA GLY A 3 -7.81 -3.65 12.75
C GLY A 3 -6.70 -4.68 12.90
N LEU A 4 -6.18 -4.89 14.12
CA LEU A 4 -5.13 -5.87 14.37
C LEU A 4 -5.62 -7.30 14.10
N LEU A 5 -6.82 -7.66 14.56
CA LEU A 5 -7.38 -8.99 14.33
C LEU A 5 -7.59 -9.26 12.83
N ARG A 6 -8.07 -8.28 12.09
CA ARG A 6 -8.22 -8.37 10.64
C ARG A 6 -6.88 -8.58 9.97
N ASP A 7 -5.86 -7.80 10.34
CA ASP A 7 -4.53 -7.86 9.73
C ASP A 7 -3.86 -9.21 10.01
N ILE A 8 -3.97 -9.72 11.25
CA ILE A 8 -3.44 -11.04 11.60
C ILE A 8 -4.15 -12.13 10.79
N SER A 9 -5.47 -12.03 10.63
CA SER A 9 -6.24 -13.00 9.85
C SER A 9 -5.78 -13.05 8.38
N VAL A 10 -5.55 -11.88 7.77
CA VAL A 10 -5.05 -11.80 6.39
C VAL A 10 -3.66 -12.46 6.29
N LEU A 11 -2.74 -12.15 7.20
CA LEU A 11 -1.39 -12.74 7.18
C LEU A 11 -1.45 -14.26 7.37
N ASN A 12 -2.27 -14.77 8.28
CA ASN A 12 -2.42 -16.20 8.50
C ASN A 12 -2.95 -16.91 7.24
N ARG A 13 -3.91 -16.33 6.56
CA ARG A 13 -4.43 -16.90 5.31
C ARG A 13 -3.37 -16.95 4.23
N LEU A 14 -2.54 -15.90 4.11
CA LEU A 14 -1.44 -15.86 3.15
C LEU A 14 -0.39 -16.93 3.46
N ASP A 15 -0.12 -17.18 4.73
CA ASP A 15 0.86 -18.19 5.16
C ASP A 15 0.35 -19.62 4.95
N GLU A 16 -0.96 -19.85 5.09
CA GLU A 16 -1.52 -21.19 5.12
C GLU A 16 -1.84 -21.78 3.73
N ALA A 17 -2.44 -21.00 2.82
CA ALA A 17 -2.92 -21.59 1.56
C ALA A 17 -3.13 -20.57 0.46
N SER A 18 -2.05 -20.12 -0.16
CA SER A 18 -2.16 -19.14 -1.25
C SER A 18 -3.00 -19.63 -2.43
N GLU A 19 -2.96 -20.91 -2.74
CA GLU A 19 -3.74 -21.51 -3.83
C GLU A 19 -5.26 -21.55 -3.56
N MET A 20 -5.70 -21.30 -2.33
CA MET A 20 -7.13 -21.26 -1.99
C MET A 20 -7.77 -19.89 -2.22
N PHE A 21 -6.99 -18.88 -2.60
CA PHE A 21 -7.55 -17.57 -2.91
C PHE A 21 -8.20 -17.57 -4.30
N ASP A 22 -9.41 -17.00 -4.37
CA ASP A 22 -10.11 -16.84 -5.64
C ASP A 22 -9.39 -15.80 -6.50
N LEU A 23 -9.21 -16.14 -7.79
CA LEU A 23 -8.58 -15.26 -8.75
C LEU A 23 -9.60 -14.76 -9.76
N SER A 24 -9.53 -13.49 -10.09
CA SER A 24 -10.37 -12.88 -11.12
C SER A 24 -9.64 -11.69 -11.73
N ASP A 25 -10.18 -11.14 -12.80
CA ASP A 25 -9.60 -9.95 -13.43
C ASP A 25 -10.04 -8.71 -12.66
N ILE A 26 -9.09 -8.02 -12.08
CA ILE A 26 -9.34 -6.85 -11.24
C ILE A 26 -8.82 -5.60 -11.94
N ASN A 27 -9.73 -4.68 -12.22
CA ASN A 27 -9.41 -3.38 -12.79
C ASN A 27 -8.85 -2.47 -11.70
N ILE A 28 -7.57 -2.14 -11.79
CA ILE A 28 -6.89 -1.37 -10.74
C ILE A 28 -7.43 0.07 -10.62
N PRO A 29 -7.67 0.80 -11.72
CA PRO A 29 -8.27 2.14 -11.60
C PRO A 29 -9.58 2.15 -10.82
N LYS A 30 -10.47 1.20 -11.07
CA LYS A 30 -11.75 1.10 -10.35
C LYS A 30 -11.55 0.82 -8.86
N LEU A 31 -10.60 -0.07 -8.55
CA LEU A 31 -10.26 -0.40 -7.18
C LEU A 31 -9.77 0.84 -6.42
N ILE A 32 -8.90 1.62 -7.04
CA ILE A 32 -8.35 2.82 -6.41
C ILE A 32 -9.42 3.88 -6.21
N VAL A 33 -10.35 4.05 -7.16
CA VAL A 33 -11.47 4.98 -6.98
C VAL A 33 -12.30 4.63 -5.75
N GLU A 34 -12.57 3.34 -5.53
CA GLU A 34 -13.27 2.89 -4.31
C GLU A 34 -12.51 3.28 -3.05
N ILE A 35 -11.21 3.04 -3.03
CA ILE A 35 -10.36 3.34 -1.88
C ILE A 35 -10.33 4.85 -1.62
N GLN A 36 -10.20 5.66 -2.66
CA GLN A 36 -10.21 7.12 -2.53
C GLN A 36 -11.52 7.62 -1.92
N LYS A 37 -12.64 7.04 -2.32
CA LYS A 37 -13.94 7.38 -1.75
C LYS A 37 -14.01 7.02 -0.26
N GLU A 38 -13.52 5.85 0.11
CA GLU A 38 -13.50 5.40 1.49
C GLU A 38 -12.60 6.25 2.38
N CYS A 39 -11.50 6.76 1.84
CA CYS A 39 -10.54 7.58 2.57
C CYS A 39 -10.81 9.07 2.48
N SER A 40 -11.81 9.51 1.71
CA SER A 40 -12.03 10.91 1.37
C SER A 40 -12.19 11.82 2.58
N LYS A 41 -12.91 11.39 3.60
CA LYS A 41 -13.15 12.18 4.81
C LYS A 41 -11.84 12.43 5.57
N GLU A 42 -11.06 11.39 5.81
CA GLU A 42 -9.79 11.50 6.52
C GLU A 42 -8.79 12.34 5.75
N MET A 43 -8.74 12.17 4.43
CA MET A 43 -7.86 12.96 3.56
C MET A 43 -8.26 14.44 3.58
N GLU A 44 -9.55 14.72 3.52
CA GLU A 44 -10.05 16.11 3.57
C GLU A 44 -9.71 16.78 4.89
N GLU A 45 -9.91 16.08 6.01
CA GLU A 45 -9.58 16.58 7.34
C GLU A 45 -8.10 16.95 7.49
N LYS A 46 -7.21 16.20 6.84
CA LYS A 46 -5.77 16.44 6.85
C LYS A 46 -5.27 17.22 5.64
N GLN A 47 -6.16 17.69 4.78
CA GLN A 47 -5.81 18.42 3.55
C GLN A 47 -4.87 17.63 2.63
N ILE A 48 -5.02 16.32 2.62
CA ILE A 48 -4.24 15.43 1.76
C ILE A 48 -4.97 15.26 0.44
N THR A 49 -4.24 15.39 -0.68
CA THR A 49 -4.77 15.18 -2.01
C THR A 49 -4.20 13.90 -2.63
N SER A 50 -4.89 13.34 -3.61
CA SER A 50 -4.42 12.13 -4.29
C SER A 50 -4.58 12.29 -5.79
N GLU A 51 -3.48 12.07 -6.52
CA GLU A 51 -3.45 12.04 -7.98
C GLU A 51 -3.20 10.60 -8.43
N VAL A 52 -3.96 10.14 -9.43
CA VAL A 52 -3.85 8.78 -9.94
C VAL A 52 -3.58 8.82 -11.44
N ILE A 53 -2.47 8.22 -11.86
CA ILE A 53 -2.02 8.18 -13.25
C ILE A 53 -1.82 6.72 -13.63
N LEU A 54 -2.84 6.11 -14.24
CA LEU A 54 -2.85 4.69 -14.58
C LEU A 54 -3.16 4.49 -16.06
N PRO A 55 -2.20 4.79 -16.96
CA PRO A 55 -2.42 4.65 -18.39
C PRO A 55 -2.77 3.21 -18.78
N GLY A 56 -3.71 3.07 -19.72
CA GLY A 56 -4.06 1.76 -20.25
C GLY A 56 -4.93 0.90 -19.34
N ASP A 57 -5.49 1.46 -18.28
CA ASP A 57 -6.37 0.75 -17.34
C ASP A 57 -5.80 -0.60 -16.88
N PRO A 58 -4.68 -0.60 -16.10
CA PRO A 58 -4.06 -1.84 -15.66
C PRO A 58 -5.07 -2.80 -15.02
N THR A 59 -5.04 -4.04 -15.49
CA THR A 59 -5.92 -5.12 -15.01
C THR A 59 -5.05 -6.28 -14.58
N ILE A 60 -5.25 -6.74 -13.34
CA ILE A 60 -4.47 -7.81 -12.74
C ILE A 60 -5.37 -9.03 -12.57
N HIS A 61 -4.88 -10.19 -13.02
CA HIS A 61 -5.54 -11.45 -12.69
C HIS A 61 -5.06 -11.88 -11.32
N GLY A 62 -5.85 -11.56 -10.29
CA GLY A 62 -5.45 -11.75 -8.93
C GLY A 62 -6.62 -11.87 -7.98
N ASN A 63 -6.32 -11.72 -6.70
CA ASN A 63 -7.32 -11.77 -5.63
C ASN A 63 -7.72 -10.37 -5.22
N TYR A 64 -9.01 -10.08 -5.28
CA TYR A 64 -9.54 -8.75 -4.98
C TYR A 64 -9.16 -8.29 -3.57
N SER A 65 -9.36 -9.14 -2.57
CA SER A 65 -9.09 -8.76 -1.17
C SER A 65 -7.62 -8.43 -0.92
N LEU A 66 -6.72 -9.19 -1.54
CA LEU A 66 -5.29 -8.94 -1.39
C LEU A 66 -4.86 -7.68 -2.14
N LEU A 67 -5.36 -7.47 -3.34
CA LEU A 67 -5.08 -6.24 -4.10
C LEU A 67 -5.65 -5.02 -3.38
N TYR A 68 -6.86 -5.12 -2.87
CA TYR A 68 -7.46 -4.07 -2.05
C TYR A 68 -6.56 -3.75 -0.85
N SER A 69 -6.10 -4.78 -0.13
CA SER A 69 -5.25 -4.61 1.03
C SER A 69 -3.92 -3.92 0.70
N ILE A 70 -3.33 -4.22 -0.46
CA ILE A 70 -2.11 -3.55 -0.91
C ILE A 70 -2.34 -2.04 -0.96
N PHE A 71 -3.28 -1.60 -1.77
CA PHE A 71 -3.52 -0.17 -1.99
C PHE A 71 -4.12 0.51 -0.76
N ARG A 72 -5.04 -0.15 -0.06
CA ARG A 72 -5.65 0.44 1.14
C ARG A 72 -4.62 0.66 2.25
N ASN A 73 -3.73 -0.28 2.48
CA ASN A 73 -2.68 -0.10 3.49
C ASN A 73 -1.67 0.98 3.10
N LEU A 74 -1.37 1.13 1.81
CA LEU A 74 -0.52 2.23 1.35
C LEU A 74 -1.19 3.58 1.58
N TYR A 75 -2.48 3.71 1.27
CA TYR A 75 -3.24 4.93 1.57
C TYR A 75 -3.31 5.20 3.06
N ASP A 76 -3.66 4.20 3.87
CA ASP A 76 -3.76 4.35 5.33
C ASP A 76 -2.42 4.80 5.92
N ASN A 77 -1.32 4.22 5.43
CA ASN A 77 0.03 4.58 5.88
C ASN A 77 0.37 6.03 5.54
N ALA A 78 0.08 6.46 4.33
CA ALA A 78 0.34 7.85 3.92
C ALA A 78 -0.52 8.83 4.71
N ILE A 79 -1.80 8.53 4.90
CA ILE A 79 -2.71 9.39 5.68
C ILE A 79 -2.24 9.53 7.13
N ALA A 80 -1.75 8.42 7.71
CA ALA A 80 -1.29 8.43 9.10
C ALA A 80 0.04 9.17 9.30
N TYR A 81 0.96 9.06 8.36
CA TYR A 81 2.37 9.43 8.60
C TYR A 81 2.94 10.51 7.70
N ALA A 82 2.36 10.82 6.55
CA ALA A 82 2.94 11.81 5.64
C ALA A 82 2.86 13.25 6.18
N GLY A 83 1.80 13.56 6.91
CA GLY A 83 1.58 14.90 7.46
C GLY A 83 0.52 15.69 6.69
N GLU A 84 0.00 16.72 7.32
CA GLU A 84 -1.04 17.57 6.74
C GLU A 84 -0.57 18.26 5.47
N GLY A 85 -1.48 18.37 4.50
CA GLY A 85 -1.21 19.05 3.23
C GLY A 85 -0.39 18.23 2.25
N SER A 86 -0.08 16.97 2.55
CA SER A 86 0.69 16.11 1.66
C SER A 86 -0.11 15.72 0.43
N GLN A 87 0.62 15.35 -0.63
CA GLN A 87 0.03 14.81 -1.85
C GLN A 87 0.44 13.36 -2.03
N ILE A 88 -0.52 12.51 -2.33
CA ILE A 88 -0.29 11.10 -2.69
C ILE A 88 -0.37 11.00 -4.21
N THR A 89 0.59 10.31 -4.83
CA THR A 89 0.58 10.06 -6.27
C THR A 89 0.68 8.56 -6.52
N VAL A 90 -0.31 8.01 -7.20
CA VAL A 90 -0.33 6.60 -7.63
C VAL A 90 -0.10 6.58 -9.12
N ASN A 91 0.92 5.86 -9.56
CA ASN A 91 1.32 5.86 -10.97
C ASN A 91 1.65 4.44 -11.43
N CYS A 92 1.17 4.07 -12.61
CA CYS A 92 1.69 2.93 -13.34
C CYS A 92 2.63 3.49 -14.42
N TYR A 93 3.93 3.50 -14.10
CA TYR A 93 4.91 4.23 -14.90
C TYR A 93 5.54 3.39 -16.03
N LYS A 94 5.30 2.08 -16.00
CA LYS A 94 5.88 1.16 -16.98
C LYS A 94 5.06 -0.12 -17.03
N GLU A 95 5.06 -0.78 -18.17
CA GLU A 95 4.60 -2.16 -18.29
C GLU A 95 5.51 -2.91 -19.25
N ASP A 96 5.64 -4.20 -19.00
CA ASP A 96 6.30 -5.14 -19.92
C ASP A 96 5.34 -6.29 -20.22
N PRO A 97 5.72 -7.31 -21.00
CA PRO A 97 4.78 -8.41 -21.31
C PRO A 97 4.28 -9.18 -20.08
N LYS A 98 4.99 -9.13 -18.96
CA LYS A 98 4.67 -9.93 -17.78
C LYS A 98 4.13 -9.10 -16.61
N PHE A 99 4.54 -7.83 -16.47
CA PHE A 99 4.28 -7.05 -15.28
C PHE A 99 3.81 -5.64 -15.58
N TYR A 100 3.00 -5.10 -14.66
CA TYR A 100 2.80 -3.67 -14.49
C TYR A 100 3.71 -3.17 -13.37
N TYR A 101 4.28 -1.98 -13.54
CA TYR A 101 5.18 -1.33 -12.58
C TYR A 101 4.48 -0.12 -11.97
N PHE A 102 4.28 -0.17 -10.67
CA PHE A 102 3.56 0.87 -9.93
C PHE A 102 4.49 1.64 -9.02
N SER A 103 4.17 2.91 -8.83
CA SER A 103 4.73 3.69 -7.73
C SER A 103 3.58 4.27 -6.91
N PHE A 104 3.77 4.28 -5.60
CA PHE A 104 2.87 4.93 -4.65
C PHE A 104 3.71 5.87 -3.81
N ALA A 105 3.54 7.17 -4.01
CA ALA A 105 4.40 8.18 -3.43
C ALA A 105 3.62 9.17 -2.59
N ASP A 106 4.22 9.63 -1.50
CA ASP A 106 3.77 10.83 -0.81
C ASP A 106 4.94 11.83 -0.75
N ASN A 107 4.62 13.10 -0.60
CA ASN A 107 5.59 14.17 -0.46
C ASN A 107 5.70 14.67 0.98
N GLY A 108 5.48 13.79 1.94
CA GLY A 108 5.44 14.11 3.36
C GLY A 108 6.79 14.08 4.06
N VAL A 109 6.76 13.68 5.33
CA VAL A 109 7.94 13.77 6.22
C VAL A 109 9.05 12.78 5.88
N GLY A 110 8.75 11.70 5.20
CA GLY A 110 9.73 10.68 4.84
C GLY A 110 10.14 9.76 6.00
N ILE A 111 11.04 8.85 5.68
CA ILE A 111 11.56 7.84 6.61
C ILE A 111 13.08 7.86 6.51
N SER A 112 13.78 7.82 7.65
CA SER A 112 15.24 7.80 7.66
C SER A 112 15.80 6.46 7.18
N GLU A 113 17.06 6.47 6.73
CA GLU A 113 17.74 5.28 6.21
C GLU A 113 17.81 4.13 7.21
N GLU A 114 17.93 4.43 8.50
CA GLU A 114 18.00 3.40 9.53
C GLU A 114 16.73 2.55 9.63
N HIS A 115 15.58 3.09 9.19
CA HIS A 115 14.30 2.41 9.26
C HIS A 115 13.83 1.82 7.95
N ILE A 116 14.25 2.40 6.81
CA ILE A 116 13.67 2.07 5.50
C ILE A 116 13.76 0.58 5.13
N ASN A 117 14.81 -0.10 5.57
CA ASN A 117 14.98 -1.52 5.29
C ASN A 117 14.15 -2.43 6.19
N ARG A 118 13.54 -1.86 7.25
CA ARG A 118 12.79 -2.63 8.23
C ARG A 118 11.28 -2.36 8.21
N ILE A 119 10.81 -1.42 7.41
CA ILE A 119 9.41 -0.99 7.44
C ILE A 119 8.42 -2.09 7.02
N PHE A 120 8.88 -3.13 6.32
CA PHE A 120 8.04 -4.27 5.92
C PHE A 120 8.01 -5.40 6.96
N GLU A 121 8.80 -5.28 8.04
CA GLU A 121 8.78 -6.28 9.11
C GLU A 121 7.49 -6.19 9.92
N ARG A 122 6.97 -7.34 10.33
CA ARG A 122 5.76 -7.39 11.17
C ARG A 122 6.01 -6.63 12.48
N PHE A 123 5.05 -5.79 12.85
CA PHE A 123 5.06 -5.00 14.09
C PHE A 123 6.17 -3.94 14.19
N TYR A 124 6.97 -3.76 13.13
CA TYR A 124 7.97 -2.71 13.15
C TYR A 124 7.31 -1.32 13.02
N ARG A 125 7.73 -0.39 13.86
CA ARG A 125 7.24 0.99 13.85
C ARG A 125 8.41 1.94 14.00
N VAL A 126 8.43 2.97 13.14
CA VAL A 126 9.46 4.01 13.17
C VAL A 126 9.35 4.84 14.45
N ASP A 127 8.11 5.19 14.84
CA ASP A 127 7.81 5.96 16.04
C ASP A 127 6.65 5.28 16.80
N LYS A 128 6.99 4.54 17.83
CA LYS A 128 6.01 3.79 18.63
C LYS A 128 4.97 4.68 19.29
N GLY A 129 5.38 5.84 19.81
CA GLY A 129 4.45 6.77 20.44
C GLY A 129 3.47 7.37 19.45
N ARG A 130 3.96 7.82 18.30
CA ARG A 130 3.13 8.36 17.23
C ARG A 130 2.20 7.30 16.65
N SER A 131 2.71 6.07 16.46
CA SER A 131 1.91 4.96 15.97
C SER A 131 0.72 4.64 16.88
N ARG A 132 0.92 4.72 18.20
CA ARG A 132 -0.18 4.55 19.16
C ARG A 132 -1.27 5.60 18.98
N LYS A 133 -0.86 6.87 18.79
CA LYS A 133 -1.79 7.98 18.59
C LYS A 133 -2.65 7.80 17.34
N VAL A 134 -2.08 7.30 16.26
CA VAL A 134 -2.79 7.11 15.00
C VAL A 134 -3.41 5.72 14.87
N GLY A 135 -3.28 4.86 15.88
CA GLY A 135 -3.92 3.55 15.90
C GLY A 135 -3.30 2.51 14.97
N GLY A 136 -2.05 2.68 14.53
CA GLY A 136 -1.38 1.74 13.64
C GLY A 136 -1.10 0.39 14.31
N THR A 137 -1.24 -0.72 13.56
CA THR A 137 -1.01 -2.08 14.04
C THR A 137 0.43 -2.55 13.88
N GLY A 138 1.21 -1.91 13.01
CA GLY A 138 2.55 -2.38 12.64
C GLY A 138 2.53 -3.54 11.64
N LEU A 139 1.37 -3.91 11.10
CA LEU A 139 1.22 -5.01 10.15
C LEU A 139 0.95 -4.56 8.72
N GLY A 140 0.52 -3.32 8.51
CA GLY A 140 0.06 -2.84 7.19
C GLY A 140 1.06 -3.06 6.07
N LEU A 141 2.32 -2.68 6.27
CA LEU A 141 3.33 -2.82 5.21
C LEU A 141 3.79 -4.26 5.01
N SER A 142 3.75 -5.11 6.03
CA SER A 142 4.00 -6.54 5.85
C SER A 142 2.88 -7.20 5.05
N ILE A 143 1.64 -6.76 5.24
CA ILE A 143 0.50 -7.21 4.42
C ILE A 143 0.70 -6.78 2.97
N VAL A 144 1.14 -5.55 2.73
CA VAL A 144 1.45 -5.06 1.37
C VAL A 144 2.49 -5.97 0.71
N LYS A 145 3.60 -6.23 1.39
CA LYS A 145 4.68 -7.07 0.86
C LYS A 145 4.18 -8.47 0.52
N ASN A 146 3.44 -9.09 1.43
CA ASN A 146 2.93 -10.44 1.19
C ASN A 146 1.90 -10.48 0.05
N GLY A 147 1.05 -9.47 -0.05
CA GLY A 147 0.10 -9.36 -1.17
C GLY A 147 0.79 -9.18 -2.51
N VAL A 148 1.83 -8.35 -2.58
CA VAL A 148 2.65 -8.18 -3.78
C VAL A 148 3.33 -9.49 -4.16
N ASN A 149 3.92 -10.18 -3.18
CA ASN A 149 4.58 -11.47 -3.41
C ASN A 149 3.60 -12.54 -3.92
N PHE A 150 2.39 -12.57 -3.37
CA PHE A 150 1.34 -13.47 -3.85
C PHE A 150 1.07 -13.28 -5.34
N HIS A 151 1.09 -12.03 -5.80
CA HIS A 151 0.87 -11.68 -7.21
C HIS A 151 2.17 -11.70 -8.02
N LYS A 152 3.18 -12.44 -7.57
CA LYS A 152 4.46 -12.67 -8.24
C LYS A 152 5.31 -11.43 -8.42
N GLY A 153 4.99 -10.36 -7.73
CA GLY A 153 5.72 -9.10 -7.80
C GLY A 153 6.78 -8.95 -6.72
N GLN A 154 7.41 -7.79 -6.74
CA GLN A 154 8.39 -7.37 -5.74
C GLN A 154 8.07 -5.95 -5.29
N ILE A 155 8.47 -5.59 -4.09
CA ILE A 155 8.26 -4.24 -3.57
C ILE A 155 9.55 -3.72 -2.94
N SER A 156 9.80 -2.43 -3.15
CA SER A 156 10.87 -1.70 -2.48
C SER A 156 10.37 -0.31 -2.10
N ALA A 157 11.11 0.36 -1.24
CA ALA A 157 10.78 1.72 -0.82
C ALA A 157 12.02 2.61 -0.88
N LYS A 158 11.81 3.86 -1.26
CA LYS A 158 12.84 4.91 -1.23
C LYS A 158 12.29 6.08 -0.46
N SER A 159 13.13 6.65 0.40
CA SER A 159 12.74 7.78 1.21
C SER A 159 13.96 8.55 1.69
N SER A 160 13.74 9.81 2.01
CA SER A 160 14.67 10.60 2.82
C SER A 160 13.86 11.59 3.65
N PRO A 161 14.36 11.99 4.82
CA PRO A 161 13.64 12.93 5.68
C PRO A 161 13.27 14.21 4.93
N GLY A 162 12.01 14.62 5.06
CA GLY A 162 11.48 15.82 4.43
C GLY A 162 11.13 15.70 2.95
N LYS A 163 11.36 14.54 2.32
CA LYS A 163 11.12 14.33 0.88
C LYS A 163 10.06 13.27 0.58
N GLY A 164 9.40 12.77 1.63
CA GLY A 164 8.36 11.77 1.47
C GLY A 164 8.88 10.36 1.23
N VAL A 165 7.97 9.45 0.94
CA VAL A 165 8.25 8.02 0.72
C VAL A 165 7.68 7.63 -0.62
N THR A 166 8.42 6.82 -1.39
CA THR A 166 7.92 6.20 -2.61
C THR A 166 8.08 4.70 -2.50
N PHE A 167 6.96 3.99 -2.65
CA PHE A 167 6.93 2.54 -2.77
C PHE A 167 6.89 2.18 -4.25
N PHE A 168 7.80 1.31 -4.68
CA PHE A 168 7.84 0.76 -6.03
C PHE A 168 7.49 -0.70 -5.98
N PHE A 169 6.51 -1.13 -6.75
CA PHE A 169 6.14 -2.54 -6.76
C PHE A 169 5.64 -2.98 -8.13
N THR A 170 5.71 -4.28 -8.36
CA THR A 170 5.23 -4.90 -9.58
C THR A 170 4.09 -5.85 -9.27
N LEU A 171 3.17 -5.99 -10.21
CA LEU A 171 2.09 -6.97 -10.15
C LEU A 171 2.04 -7.68 -11.50
N LYS A 172 1.94 -9.01 -11.45
CA LYS A 172 1.95 -9.81 -12.68
C LYS A 172 0.66 -9.62 -13.47
N LYS A 173 0.81 -9.43 -14.76
CA LYS A 173 -0.30 -9.42 -15.70
C LYS A 173 -0.95 -10.79 -15.80
N LYS A 174 -2.09 -10.79 -16.40
CA LYS A 174 -2.86 -12.00 -16.70
C LYS A 174 -2.05 -13.05 -17.44
#